data_0e6b41fcef25a97d74f5645d3fa5ccbc
#
_entry.id   0e6b41fcef25a97d74f5645d3fa5ccbc
#
_cell.length_a   1.000
_cell.length_b   1.000
_cell.length_c   1.000
_cell.angle_alpha   90.00
_cell.angle_beta   90.00
_cell.angle_gamma   90.00
#
_symmetry.space_group_name_H-M   'P 1'
#
loop_
_entity.id
_entity.type
_entity.pdbx_description
1 polymer ?
#
loop_
_entity_poly.entity_id
_entity_poly.type
_entity_poly.pdbx_seq_one_letter_code
_entity_poly.pdbx_strand_id
1 'polypeptide(L)'
;MENKIDSKFVPAIVIAGKMGYGKDYVGNLIRNNFSNIEKISFADVLKEEVEHIINLVKSDYSLENIAKEMNVTKDEVLPMYGAIVQFDNVNELTVKKKNSTIRFMLQYWGTDVRRKNNENYWVQKTVNKILEINKLGNVALITDGRFPNELKGVSELNGITIQLDISKEKQIENLLNRDGILPNKEAFNHPSETSYLEYKDFDLILTEDVLSDNDLILSEIKKTIDRKMKI
;
A
#
# COMPACT_ATOMS: atom_id res chain seq x y z
N MET A 1 -0.91 -13.97 -28.36
CA MET A 1 -1.12 -12.78 -27.51
C MET A 1 -2.47 -12.96 -26.86
N GLU A 2 -2.51 -13.30 -25.59
CA GLU A 2 -3.78 -13.36 -24.86
C GLU A 2 -4.39 -11.95 -24.82
N ASN A 3 -5.66 -11.86 -25.21
CA ASN A 3 -6.41 -10.60 -25.18
C ASN A 3 -6.60 -10.19 -23.72
N LYS A 4 -5.78 -9.26 -23.23
CA LYS A 4 -5.96 -8.66 -21.90
C LYS A 4 -7.27 -7.88 -21.85
N ILE A 5 -7.94 -7.97 -20.69
CA ILE A 5 -9.18 -7.24 -20.42
C ILE A 5 -8.86 -5.75 -20.32
N ASP A 6 -9.62 -4.90 -21.02
CA ASP A 6 -9.43 -3.45 -20.95
C ASP A 6 -9.93 -2.90 -19.60
N SER A 7 -9.03 -2.25 -18.86
CA SER A 7 -9.31 -1.63 -17.56
C SER A 7 -9.37 -0.09 -17.60
N LYS A 8 -9.46 0.47 -18.80
CA LYS A 8 -9.22 1.88 -19.14
C LYS A 8 -10.09 2.92 -18.41
N PHE A 9 -11.08 2.50 -17.64
CA PHE A 9 -12.14 3.39 -17.14
C PHE A 9 -12.23 3.49 -15.62
N VAL A 10 -11.42 2.76 -14.88
CA VAL A 10 -11.34 2.92 -13.42
C VAL A 10 -9.98 3.46 -13.02
N PRO A 11 -9.91 4.49 -12.16
CA PRO A 11 -8.64 5.14 -11.81
C PRO A 11 -7.73 4.27 -10.96
N ALA A 12 -8.32 3.46 -10.08
CA ALA A 12 -7.56 2.58 -9.20
C ALA A 12 -8.37 1.36 -8.76
N ILE A 13 -7.66 0.30 -8.39
CA ILE A 13 -8.21 -0.87 -7.70
C ILE A 13 -7.42 -1.04 -6.40
N VAL A 14 -8.10 -1.05 -5.25
CA VAL A 14 -7.47 -1.32 -3.96
C VAL A 14 -8.00 -2.62 -3.37
N ILE A 15 -7.09 -3.46 -2.89
CA ILE A 15 -7.39 -4.76 -2.28
C ILE A 15 -7.07 -4.68 -0.79
N ALA A 16 -8.06 -4.98 0.04
CA ALA A 16 -7.95 -5.08 1.49
C ALA A 16 -8.17 -6.54 1.96
N GLY A 17 -7.58 -6.86 3.10
CA GLY A 17 -7.67 -8.18 3.71
C GLY A 17 -6.52 -8.40 4.69
N LYS A 18 -6.66 -9.37 5.60
CA LYS A 18 -5.62 -9.71 6.57
C LYS A 18 -4.38 -10.32 5.91
N MET A 19 -3.28 -10.41 6.66
CA MET A 19 -2.13 -11.21 6.23
C MET A 19 -2.57 -12.65 5.91
N GLY A 20 -1.99 -13.26 4.88
CA GLY A 20 -2.35 -14.61 4.46
C GLY A 20 -3.64 -14.72 3.62
N TYR A 21 -4.38 -13.62 3.38
CA TYR A 21 -5.62 -13.63 2.58
C TYR A 21 -5.39 -13.68 1.07
N GLY A 22 -4.14 -13.56 0.59
CA GLY A 22 -3.84 -13.70 -0.84
C GLY A 22 -3.91 -12.39 -1.63
N LYS A 23 -3.84 -11.20 -0.98
CA LYS A 23 -3.90 -9.90 -1.67
C LYS A 23 -2.91 -9.77 -2.83
N ASP A 24 -1.65 -10.17 -2.62
CA ASP A 24 -0.64 -10.12 -3.68
C ASP A 24 -0.90 -11.13 -4.80
N TYR A 25 -1.49 -12.28 -4.47
CA TYR A 25 -1.91 -13.28 -5.46
C TYR A 25 -2.98 -12.71 -6.39
N VAL A 26 -4.07 -12.18 -5.82
CA VAL A 26 -5.15 -11.52 -6.58
C VAL A 26 -4.60 -10.31 -7.36
N GLY A 27 -3.73 -9.51 -6.74
CA GLY A 27 -3.07 -8.39 -7.41
C GLY A 27 -2.25 -8.82 -8.62
N ASN A 28 -1.49 -9.90 -8.53
CA ASN A 28 -0.73 -10.44 -9.65
C ASN A 28 -1.66 -11.01 -10.74
N LEU A 29 -2.76 -11.66 -10.35
CA LEU A 29 -3.76 -12.15 -11.29
C LEU A 29 -4.37 -11.00 -12.09
N ILE A 30 -4.75 -9.89 -11.44
CA ILE A 30 -5.24 -8.68 -12.10
C ILE A 30 -4.17 -8.15 -13.06
N ARG A 31 -2.93 -7.95 -12.60
CA ARG A 31 -1.86 -7.39 -13.43
C ARG A 31 -1.56 -8.21 -14.68
N ASN A 32 -1.70 -9.53 -14.58
CA ASN A 32 -1.41 -10.42 -15.70
C ASN A 32 -2.55 -10.47 -16.73
N ASN A 33 -3.80 -10.25 -16.33
CA ASN A 33 -4.99 -10.43 -17.18
C ASN A 33 -5.64 -9.12 -17.62
N PHE A 34 -5.37 -7.99 -16.93
CA PHE A 34 -5.88 -6.68 -17.34
C PHE A 34 -4.76 -5.83 -17.96
N SER A 35 -5.14 -4.95 -18.92
CA SER A 35 -4.20 -4.03 -19.56
C SER A 35 -3.93 -2.80 -18.68
N ASN A 36 -2.76 -2.18 -18.90
CA ASN A 36 -2.42 -0.88 -18.32
C ASN A 36 -2.47 -0.81 -16.78
N ILE A 37 -2.11 -1.89 -16.09
CA ILE A 37 -2.08 -1.95 -14.63
C ILE A 37 -0.69 -1.58 -14.13
N GLU A 38 -0.63 -0.58 -13.25
CA GLU A 38 0.59 -0.17 -12.52
C GLU A 38 0.41 -0.44 -11.02
N LYS A 39 1.26 -1.31 -10.46
CA LYS A 39 1.19 -1.65 -9.04
C LYS A 39 1.92 -0.58 -8.22
N ILE A 40 1.22 -0.05 -7.22
CA ILE A 40 1.75 0.86 -6.19
C ILE A 40 1.31 0.39 -4.81
N SER A 41 1.86 0.99 -3.75
CA SER A 41 1.40 0.74 -2.38
C SER A 41 1.42 2.03 -1.55
N PHE A 42 0.62 2.10 -0.50
CA PHE A 42 0.70 3.19 0.50
C PHE A 42 2.08 3.23 1.16
N ALA A 43 2.69 2.06 1.37
CA ALA A 43 4.03 1.96 1.92
C ALA A 43 5.12 2.49 0.99
N ASP A 44 4.93 2.46 -0.33
CA ASP A 44 5.95 2.92 -1.28
C ASP A 44 6.11 4.43 -1.23
N VAL A 45 5.01 5.18 -1.10
CA VAL A 45 5.03 6.63 -0.97
C VAL A 45 5.79 7.06 0.31
N LEU A 46 5.61 6.34 1.41
CA LEU A 46 6.39 6.54 2.63
C LEU A 46 7.88 6.24 2.42
N LYS A 47 8.21 5.13 1.76
CA LYS A 47 9.59 4.77 1.47
C LYS A 47 10.27 5.80 0.55
N GLU A 48 9.56 6.34 -0.43
CA GLU A 48 10.07 7.40 -1.31
C GLU A 48 10.47 8.65 -0.51
N GLU A 49 9.65 9.09 0.46
CA GLU A 49 10.01 10.23 1.32
C GLU A 49 11.20 9.92 2.23
N VAL A 50 11.25 8.74 2.85
CA VAL A 50 12.37 8.34 3.71
C VAL A 50 13.66 8.21 2.90
N GLU A 51 13.63 7.62 1.70
CA GLU A 51 14.79 7.55 0.81
C GLU A 51 15.26 8.95 0.39
N HIS A 52 14.32 9.87 0.13
CA HIS A 52 14.65 11.26 -0.18
C HIS A 52 15.42 11.92 0.98
N ILE A 53 14.95 11.79 2.22
CA ILE A 53 15.66 12.31 3.41
C ILE A 53 17.06 11.70 3.52
N ILE A 54 17.20 10.39 3.33
CA ILE A 54 18.49 9.71 3.33
C ILE A 54 19.44 10.35 2.29
N ASN A 55 18.94 10.59 1.09
CA ASN A 55 19.74 11.17 0.00
C ASN A 55 20.12 12.63 0.26
N LEU A 56 19.24 13.41 0.89
CA LEU A 56 19.57 14.78 1.30
C LEU A 56 20.74 14.80 2.32
N VAL A 57 20.69 13.90 3.32
CA VAL A 57 21.78 13.77 4.30
C VAL A 57 23.08 13.31 3.61
N LYS A 58 23.03 12.34 2.69
CA LYS A 58 24.19 11.92 1.90
C LYS A 58 24.80 13.03 1.04
N SER A 59 23.99 14.03 0.68
CA SER A 59 24.40 15.19 -0.11
C SER A 59 24.79 16.39 0.78
N ASP A 60 25.10 16.15 2.05
CA ASP A 60 25.54 17.16 3.04
C ASP A 60 24.53 18.32 3.27
N TYR A 61 23.22 18.05 3.07
CA TYR A 61 22.21 19.03 3.45
C TYR A 61 22.16 19.21 4.97
N SER A 62 22.12 20.47 5.41
CA SER A 62 21.97 20.77 6.82
C SER A 62 20.58 20.37 7.33
N LEU A 63 20.46 20.12 8.64
CA LEU A 63 19.19 19.83 9.29
C LEU A 63 18.10 20.87 8.97
N GLU A 64 18.49 22.17 8.94
CA GLU A 64 17.59 23.26 8.56
C GLU A 64 17.05 23.13 7.14
N ASN A 65 17.94 22.83 6.20
CA ASN A 65 17.55 22.73 4.79
C ASN A 65 16.65 21.51 4.54
N ILE A 66 16.93 20.39 5.22
CA ILE A 66 16.07 19.19 5.15
C ILE A 66 14.69 19.50 5.75
N ALA A 67 14.63 20.13 6.93
CA ALA A 67 13.37 20.50 7.55
C ALA A 67 12.52 21.42 6.67
N LYS A 68 13.16 22.40 6.03
CA LYS A 68 12.50 23.32 5.09
C LYS A 68 11.99 22.57 3.85
N GLU A 69 12.81 21.72 3.24
CA GLU A 69 12.42 20.96 2.04
C GLU A 69 11.28 19.99 2.32
N MET A 70 11.32 19.31 3.48
CA MET A 70 10.28 18.37 3.90
C MET A 70 9.04 19.08 4.48
N ASN A 71 9.05 20.42 4.61
CA ASN A 71 7.99 21.22 5.21
C ASN A 71 7.58 20.73 6.61
N VAL A 72 8.57 20.62 7.49
CA VAL A 72 8.43 20.18 8.89
C VAL A 72 9.39 21.00 9.77
N THR A 73 9.33 20.82 11.09
CA THR A 73 10.25 21.42 12.05
C THR A 73 11.59 20.68 12.10
N LYS A 74 12.64 21.35 12.59
CA LYS A 74 13.95 20.73 12.84
C LYS A 74 13.86 19.56 13.83
N ASP A 75 13.03 19.72 14.88
CA ASP A 75 12.85 18.72 15.92
C ASP A 75 12.21 17.44 15.35
N GLU A 76 11.35 17.56 14.33
CA GLU A 76 10.75 16.42 13.63
C GLU A 76 11.75 15.71 12.70
N VAL A 77 12.77 16.39 12.18
CA VAL A 77 13.80 15.77 11.33
C VAL A 77 14.96 15.20 12.16
N LEU A 78 15.26 15.80 13.32
CA LEU A 78 16.44 15.49 14.12
C LEU A 78 16.63 13.99 14.43
N PRO A 79 15.60 13.22 14.83
CA PRO A 79 15.76 11.78 15.05
C PRO A 79 16.14 11.01 13.78
N MET A 80 15.59 11.40 12.63
CA MET A 80 15.93 10.81 11.33
C MET A 80 17.38 11.12 10.95
N TYR A 81 17.75 12.40 11.04
CA TYR A 81 19.11 12.88 10.76
C TYR A 81 20.14 12.14 11.64
N GLY A 82 19.88 12.08 12.96
CA GLY A 82 20.74 11.35 13.90
C GLY A 82 20.89 9.87 13.56
N ALA A 83 19.79 9.20 13.22
CA ALA A 83 19.82 7.79 12.84
C ALA A 83 20.62 7.52 11.55
N ILE A 84 20.60 8.47 10.60
CA ILE A 84 21.33 8.37 9.35
C ILE A 84 22.83 8.60 9.56
N VAL A 85 23.23 9.69 10.25
CA VAL A 85 24.67 10.02 10.45
C VAL A 85 25.37 9.04 11.38
N GLN A 86 24.64 8.35 12.26
CA GLN A 86 25.20 7.31 13.14
C GLN A 86 25.27 5.93 12.47
N PHE A 87 24.78 5.79 11.25
CA PHE A 87 24.83 4.52 10.54
C PHE A 87 26.27 4.27 10.01
N ASP A 88 26.82 3.09 10.29
CA ASP A 88 28.24 2.74 10.02
C ASP A 88 28.71 3.05 8.59
N ASN A 89 27.85 2.80 7.61
CA ASN A 89 28.12 3.12 6.20
C ASN A 89 26.91 3.83 5.58
N VAL A 90 26.85 5.14 5.76
CA VAL A 90 25.76 6.00 5.28
C VAL A 90 25.48 5.83 3.78
N ASN A 91 26.53 5.61 2.97
CA ASN A 91 26.38 5.44 1.52
C ASN A 91 25.60 4.16 1.14
N GLU A 92 25.62 3.14 2.00
CA GLU A 92 24.85 1.91 1.80
C GLU A 92 23.44 1.94 2.39
N LEU A 93 23.10 2.96 3.16
CA LEU A 93 21.78 3.09 3.76
C LEU A 93 20.73 3.36 2.65
N THR A 94 19.71 2.54 2.58
CA THR A 94 18.59 2.66 1.63
C THR A 94 17.38 1.91 2.15
N VAL A 95 16.19 2.40 1.86
CA VAL A 95 14.92 1.74 2.25
C VAL A 95 14.75 0.35 1.63
N LYS A 96 15.54 0.00 0.61
CA LYS A 96 15.53 -1.32 -0.01
C LYS A 96 16.15 -2.41 0.87
N LYS A 97 17.08 -2.04 1.77
CA LYS A 97 17.73 -2.95 2.71
C LYS A 97 16.98 -2.94 4.04
N LYS A 98 16.34 -4.04 4.39
CA LYS A 98 15.62 -4.16 5.68
C LYS A 98 16.62 -4.26 6.85
N ASN A 99 16.65 -3.26 7.72
CA ASN A 99 17.39 -3.24 8.98
C ASN A 99 16.61 -2.47 10.06
N SER A 100 17.12 -2.45 11.29
CA SER A 100 16.47 -1.77 12.42
C SER A 100 16.35 -0.25 12.22
N THR A 101 17.38 0.38 11.64
CA THR A 101 17.41 1.82 11.36
C THR A 101 16.35 2.20 10.34
N ILE A 102 16.24 1.48 9.22
CA ILE A 102 15.19 1.72 8.22
C ILE A 102 13.80 1.49 8.82
N ARG A 103 13.62 0.43 9.63
CA ARG A 103 12.32 0.19 10.29
C ARG A 103 11.95 1.35 11.24
N PHE A 104 12.90 1.83 12.05
CA PHE A 104 12.70 3.00 12.89
C PHE A 104 12.30 4.22 12.08
N MET A 105 13.06 4.55 11.02
CA MET A 105 12.79 5.72 10.19
C MET A 105 11.40 5.66 9.54
N LEU A 106 11.01 4.53 8.97
CA LEU A 106 9.68 4.35 8.37
C LEU A 106 8.56 4.51 9.39
N GLN A 107 8.72 3.93 10.60
CA GLN A 107 7.73 4.05 11.66
C GLN A 107 7.62 5.47 12.18
N TYR A 108 8.75 6.07 12.54
CA TYR A 108 8.81 7.43 13.08
C TYR A 108 8.28 8.45 12.08
N TRP A 109 8.81 8.46 10.85
CA TRP A 109 8.38 9.40 9.82
C TRP A 109 6.92 9.21 9.43
N GLY A 110 6.51 7.96 9.24
CA GLY A 110 5.15 7.61 8.84
C GLY A 110 4.09 7.96 9.87
N THR A 111 4.37 7.71 11.14
CA THR A 111 3.38 7.81 12.22
C THR A 111 3.57 9.07 13.06
N ASP A 112 4.78 9.25 13.63
CA ASP A 112 5.02 10.27 14.66
C ASP A 112 5.20 11.68 14.06
N VAL A 113 5.59 11.77 12.77
CA VAL A 113 5.72 13.04 12.06
C VAL A 113 4.50 13.27 11.16
N ARG A 114 4.31 12.47 10.12
CA ARG A 114 3.31 12.78 9.08
C ARG A 114 1.86 12.53 9.52
N ARG A 115 1.53 11.34 10.02
CA ARG A 115 0.13 11.04 10.44
C ARG A 115 -0.30 11.81 11.66
N LYS A 116 0.61 12.10 12.60
CA LYS A 116 0.30 12.91 13.77
C LYS A 116 -0.17 14.32 13.38
N ASN A 117 0.44 14.90 12.35
CA ASN A 117 0.10 16.24 11.86
C ASN A 117 -1.08 16.23 10.88
N ASN A 118 -1.23 15.16 10.10
CA ASN A 118 -2.33 14.97 9.15
C ASN A 118 -2.60 13.46 8.96
N GLU A 119 -3.68 12.95 9.54
CA GLU A 119 -4.07 11.54 9.45
C GLU A 119 -4.19 11.04 8.01
N ASN A 120 -4.62 11.92 7.09
CA ASN A 120 -4.81 11.61 5.68
C ASN A 120 -3.57 11.90 4.81
N TYR A 121 -2.42 12.21 5.39
CA TYR A 121 -1.23 12.61 4.63
C TYR A 121 -0.85 11.57 3.55
N TRP A 122 -0.74 10.30 3.94
CA TRP A 122 -0.38 9.23 3.01
C TRP A 122 -1.48 8.92 1.99
N VAL A 123 -2.74 9.08 2.38
CA VAL A 123 -3.89 8.96 1.46
C VAL A 123 -3.80 10.02 0.38
N GLN A 124 -3.62 11.29 0.75
CA GLN A 124 -3.50 12.40 -0.20
C GLN A 124 -2.32 12.21 -1.16
N LYS A 125 -1.17 11.78 -0.65
CA LYS A 125 0.02 11.49 -1.47
C LYS A 125 -0.25 10.34 -2.46
N THR A 126 -0.88 9.26 -2.01
CA THR A 126 -1.21 8.12 -2.86
C THR A 126 -2.26 8.50 -3.91
N VAL A 127 -3.28 9.28 -3.54
CA VAL A 127 -4.26 9.83 -4.48
C VAL A 127 -3.60 10.65 -5.59
N ASN A 128 -2.65 11.53 -5.25
CA ASN A 128 -1.91 12.29 -6.26
C ASN A 128 -1.13 11.35 -7.19
N LYS A 129 -0.49 10.31 -6.67
CA LYS A 129 0.22 9.31 -7.48
C LYS A 129 -0.72 8.52 -8.39
N ILE A 130 -1.92 8.16 -7.92
CA ILE A 130 -2.97 7.56 -8.77
C ILE A 130 -3.31 8.49 -9.95
N LEU A 131 -3.51 9.78 -9.68
CA LEU A 131 -3.83 10.75 -10.73
C LEU A 131 -2.70 10.90 -11.76
N GLU A 132 -1.44 10.81 -11.34
CA GLU A 132 -0.29 10.82 -12.25
C GLU A 132 -0.27 9.57 -13.13
N ILE A 133 -0.49 8.39 -12.56
CA ILE A 133 -0.61 7.12 -13.27
C ILE A 133 -1.74 7.18 -14.31
N ASN A 134 -2.88 7.74 -13.92
CA ASN A 134 -4.03 7.87 -14.83
C ASN A 134 -3.76 8.82 -16.01
N LYS A 135 -2.98 9.89 -15.83
CA LYS A 135 -2.56 10.77 -16.95
C LYS A 135 -1.76 10.01 -18.01
N LEU A 136 -1.08 8.94 -17.64
CA LEU A 136 -0.34 8.05 -18.54
C LEU A 136 -1.24 6.96 -19.19
N GLY A 137 -2.54 6.95 -18.87
CA GLY A 137 -3.49 5.95 -19.34
C GLY A 137 -3.42 4.61 -18.61
N ASN A 138 -2.80 4.58 -17.41
CA ASN A 138 -2.69 3.40 -16.58
C ASN A 138 -3.68 3.45 -15.39
N VAL A 139 -4.00 2.27 -14.85
CA VAL A 139 -4.82 2.07 -13.66
C VAL A 139 -3.93 1.69 -12.49
N ALA A 140 -4.05 2.39 -11.36
CA ALA A 140 -3.30 2.07 -10.17
C ALA A 140 -3.86 0.81 -9.48
N LEU A 141 -3.01 -0.15 -9.15
CA LEU A 141 -3.35 -1.34 -8.37
C LEU A 141 -2.64 -1.31 -7.02
N ILE A 142 -3.43 -1.33 -5.94
CA ILE A 142 -2.96 -1.23 -4.56
C ILE A 142 -3.33 -2.52 -3.82
N THR A 143 -2.35 -3.26 -3.29
CA THR A 143 -2.57 -4.53 -2.58
C THR A 143 -2.36 -4.44 -1.06
N ASP A 144 -2.17 -3.24 -0.53
CA ASP A 144 -1.91 -3.00 0.89
C ASP A 144 -2.91 -2.04 1.56
N GLY A 145 -4.17 -2.01 1.08
CA GLY A 145 -5.25 -1.28 1.74
C GLY A 145 -5.52 -1.83 3.15
N ARG A 146 -5.34 -1.00 4.18
CA ARG A 146 -5.39 -1.41 5.59
C ARG A 146 -6.31 -0.56 6.45
N PHE A 147 -6.55 0.69 6.07
CA PHE A 147 -7.29 1.64 6.87
C PHE A 147 -8.51 2.18 6.11
N PRO A 148 -9.61 2.51 6.82
CA PRO A 148 -10.84 3.02 6.18
C PRO A 148 -10.61 4.27 5.33
N ASN A 149 -9.76 5.19 5.76
CA ASN A 149 -9.44 6.41 5.02
C ASN A 149 -8.68 6.13 3.71
N GLU A 150 -7.85 5.08 3.66
CA GLU A 150 -7.17 4.62 2.45
C GLU A 150 -8.18 4.12 1.40
N LEU A 151 -9.12 3.27 1.84
CA LEU A 151 -10.19 2.73 1.01
C LEU A 151 -11.12 3.82 0.52
N LYS A 152 -11.53 4.73 1.42
CA LYS A 152 -12.36 5.88 1.11
C LYS A 152 -11.69 6.79 0.07
N GLY A 153 -10.39 7.10 0.23
CA GLY A 153 -9.65 7.92 -0.73
C GLY A 153 -9.64 7.35 -2.15
N VAL A 154 -9.57 6.02 -2.30
CA VAL A 154 -9.69 5.36 -3.60
C VAL A 154 -11.13 5.38 -4.11
N SER A 155 -12.11 5.12 -3.25
CA SER A 155 -13.54 5.14 -3.60
C SER A 155 -14.01 6.54 -4.08
N GLU A 156 -13.54 7.61 -3.43
CA GLU A 156 -13.83 9.00 -3.81
C GLU A 156 -13.30 9.39 -5.20
N LEU A 157 -12.29 8.68 -5.70
CA LEU A 157 -11.84 8.79 -7.10
C LEU A 157 -12.68 7.97 -8.08
N ASN A 158 -13.76 7.34 -7.65
CA ASN A 158 -14.50 6.33 -8.41
C ASN A 158 -13.67 5.06 -8.70
N GLY A 159 -12.65 4.77 -7.87
CA GLY A 159 -11.89 3.53 -7.90
C GLY A 159 -12.69 2.36 -7.35
N ILE A 160 -12.14 1.15 -7.50
CA ILE A 160 -12.75 -0.09 -7.01
C ILE A 160 -12.10 -0.51 -5.71
N THR A 161 -12.92 -0.80 -4.71
CA THR A 161 -12.51 -1.35 -3.42
C THR A 161 -12.89 -2.81 -3.32
N ILE A 162 -11.90 -3.68 -3.09
CA ILE A 162 -12.07 -5.14 -3.00
C ILE A 162 -11.68 -5.60 -1.60
N GLN A 163 -12.58 -6.35 -0.96
CA GLN A 163 -12.26 -7.09 0.27
C GLN A 163 -12.02 -8.55 -0.07
N LEU A 164 -10.96 -9.15 0.49
CA LEU A 164 -10.80 -10.60 0.52
C LEU A 164 -11.34 -11.12 1.86
N ASP A 165 -12.13 -12.17 1.80
CA ASP A 165 -12.73 -12.81 2.98
C ASP A 165 -12.58 -14.33 2.91
N ILE A 166 -11.70 -14.86 3.78
CA ILE A 166 -11.46 -16.31 3.90
C ILE A 166 -11.59 -16.74 5.36
N SER A 167 -11.81 -18.03 5.55
CA SER A 167 -11.83 -18.66 6.87
C SER A 167 -10.49 -18.53 7.58
N LYS A 168 -10.54 -18.60 8.91
CA LYS A 168 -9.33 -18.59 9.73
C LYS A 168 -8.44 -19.79 9.45
N GLU A 169 -9.05 -20.91 9.17
CA GLU A 169 -8.39 -22.17 8.80
C GLU A 169 -7.58 -22.00 7.52
N LYS A 170 -8.19 -21.39 6.50
CA LYS A 170 -7.52 -21.10 5.24
C LYS A 170 -6.42 -20.05 5.39
N GLN A 171 -6.63 -19.02 6.23
CA GLN A 171 -5.59 -18.05 6.57
C GLN A 171 -4.35 -18.72 7.17
N ILE A 172 -4.56 -19.63 8.13
CA ILE A 172 -3.48 -20.36 8.80
C ILE A 172 -2.72 -21.23 7.79
N GLU A 173 -3.45 -21.99 6.97
CA GLU A 173 -2.88 -22.82 5.89
C GLU A 173 -1.99 -21.97 4.96
N ASN A 174 -2.50 -20.84 4.47
CA ASN A 174 -1.76 -19.94 3.58
C ASN A 174 -0.48 -19.39 4.24
N LEU A 175 -0.54 -19.02 5.53
CA LEU A 175 0.61 -18.51 6.25
C LEU A 175 1.67 -19.59 6.49
N LEU A 176 1.26 -20.81 6.85
CA LEU A 176 2.19 -21.94 7.02
C LEU A 176 2.87 -22.30 5.71
N ASN A 177 2.11 -22.32 4.59
CA ASN A 177 2.66 -22.63 3.27
C ASN A 177 3.65 -21.56 2.80
N ARG A 178 3.43 -20.27 3.17
CA ARG A 178 4.30 -19.16 2.77
C ARG A 178 5.55 -19.03 3.64
N ASP A 179 5.38 -19.07 4.97
CA ASP A 179 6.40 -18.64 5.93
C ASP A 179 6.95 -19.81 6.76
N GLY A 180 6.28 -20.98 6.74
CA GLY A 180 6.63 -22.15 7.57
C GLY A 180 6.30 -22.01 9.06
N ILE A 181 5.96 -20.81 9.52
CA ILE A 181 5.62 -20.47 10.91
C ILE A 181 4.43 -19.53 10.96
N LEU A 182 3.68 -19.55 12.04
CA LEU A 182 2.60 -18.61 12.28
C LEU A 182 3.12 -17.35 12.99
N PRO A 183 2.60 -16.17 12.63
CA PRO A 183 2.80 -14.96 13.41
C PRO A 183 2.27 -15.12 14.84
N ASN A 184 2.78 -14.31 15.76
CA ASN A 184 2.25 -14.28 17.13
C ASN A 184 0.83 -13.66 17.15
N LYS A 185 0.09 -13.88 18.26
CA LYS A 185 -1.30 -13.41 18.40
C LYS A 185 -1.44 -11.89 18.26
N GLU A 186 -0.44 -11.12 18.69
CA GLU A 186 -0.42 -9.66 18.62
C GLU A 186 -0.36 -9.19 17.16
N ALA A 187 0.45 -9.84 16.32
CA ALA A 187 0.53 -9.54 14.88
C ALA A 187 -0.79 -9.80 14.16
N PHE A 188 -1.53 -10.87 14.52
CA PHE A 188 -2.85 -11.14 13.95
C PHE A 188 -3.90 -10.10 14.27
N ASN A 189 -3.82 -9.49 15.47
CA ASN A 189 -4.80 -8.52 15.97
C ASN A 189 -4.33 -7.07 15.85
N HIS A 190 -3.21 -6.84 15.22
CA HIS A 190 -2.68 -5.49 15.02
C HIS A 190 -3.68 -4.63 14.23
N PRO A 191 -3.87 -3.34 14.54
CA PRO A 191 -4.79 -2.45 13.83
C PRO A 191 -4.62 -2.47 12.30
N SER A 192 -3.39 -2.59 11.80
CA SER A 192 -3.14 -2.71 10.36
C SER A 192 -3.69 -3.98 9.71
N GLU A 193 -4.17 -4.95 10.49
CA GLU A 193 -4.78 -6.19 10.00
C GLU A 193 -6.30 -6.21 10.19
N THR A 194 -6.85 -5.27 10.96
CA THR A 194 -8.27 -5.30 11.34
C THR A 194 -9.03 -4.01 11.02
N SER A 195 -8.36 -2.85 10.97
CA SER A 195 -9.05 -1.55 10.81
C SER A 195 -9.82 -1.42 9.49
N TYR A 196 -9.36 -2.06 8.39
CA TYR A 196 -10.11 -2.05 7.12
C TYR A 196 -11.54 -2.61 7.26
N LEU A 197 -11.82 -3.44 8.28
CA LEU A 197 -13.16 -3.99 8.56
C LEU A 197 -14.19 -2.93 9.00
N GLU A 198 -13.73 -1.74 9.39
CA GLU A 198 -14.60 -0.59 9.70
C GLU A 198 -15.18 0.04 8.43
N TYR A 199 -14.50 -0.11 7.28
CA TYR A 199 -15.03 0.30 5.99
C TYR A 199 -16.10 -0.70 5.52
N LYS A 200 -17.30 -0.22 5.14
CA LYS A 200 -18.45 -1.08 4.80
C LYS A 200 -18.85 -1.04 3.32
N ASP A 201 -18.36 -0.05 2.59
CA ASP A 201 -18.82 0.24 1.23
C ASP A 201 -17.91 -0.40 0.16
N PHE A 202 -17.48 -1.66 0.39
CA PHE A 202 -16.70 -2.39 -0.61
C PHE A 202 -17.53 -2.65 -1.87
N ASP A 203 -16.93 -2.38 -3.03
CA ASP A 203 -17.55 -2.65 -4.33
C ASP A 203 -17.63 -4.15 -4.64
N LEU A 204 -16.69 -4.93 -4.09
CA LEU A 204 -16.60 -6.37 -4.28
C LEU A 204 -16.04 -7.05 -3.03
N ILE A 205 -16.68 -8.14 -2.62
CA ILE A 205 -16.14 -9.06 -1.60
C ILE A 205 -15.85 -10.39 -2.30
N LEU A 206 -14.58 -10.80 -2.31
CA LEU A 206 -14.14 -12.10 -2.82
C LEU A 206 -14.07 -13.07 -1.65
N THR A 207 -15.04 -13.99 -1.59
CA THR A 207 -15.11 -15.05 -0.60
C THR A 207 -14.15 -16.19 -0.91
N GLU A 208 -13.91 -17.07 0.05
CA GLU A 208 -13.02 -18.23 -0.09
C GLU A 208 -13.37 -19.10 -1.31
N ASP A 209 -14.67 -19.32 -1.56
CA ASP A 209 -15.14 -20.12 -2.69
C ASP A 209 -14.74 -19.46 -4.03
N VAL A 210 -14.91 -18.15 -4.16
CA VAL A 210 -14.50 -17.40 -5.36
C VAL A 210 -12.98 -17.39 -5.51
N LEU A 211 -12.26 -17.24 -4.39
CA LEU A 211 -10.78 -17.20 -4.37
C LEU A 211 -10.13 -18.56 -4.73
N SER A 212 -10.90 -19.64 -4.76
CA SER A 212 -10.43 -20.97 -5.17
C SER A 212 -10.33 -21.13 -6.70
N ASP A 213 -10.91 -20.22 -7.49
CA ASP A 213 -10.98 -20.30 -8.95
C ASP A 213 -10.60 -18.96 -9.60
N ASN A 214 -9.53 -18.99 -10.41
CA ASN A 214 -9.01 -17.78 -11.08
C ASN A 214 -10.00 -17.15 -12.07
N ASP A 215 -10.75 -17.97 -12.77
CA ASP A 215 -11.71 -17.49 -13.78
C ASP A 215 -12.90 -16.82 -13.08
N LEU A 216 -13.33 -17.33 -11.92
CA LEU A 216 -14.33 -16.67 -11.08
C LEU A 216 -13.82 -15.35 -10.54
N ILE A 217 -12.60 -15.27 -10.02
CA ILE A 217 -12.00 -14.02 -9.55
C ILE A 217 -12.03 -12.97 -10.66
N LEU A 218 -11.51 -13.32 -11.84
CA LEU A 218 -11.44 -12.40 -12.98
C LEU A 218 -12.82 -11.98 -13.48
N SER A 219 -13.79 -12.91 -13.50
CA SER A 219 -15.17 -12.63 -13.89
C SER A 219 -15.83 -11.62 -12.95
N GLU A 220 -15.71 -11.81 -11.62
CA GLU A 220 -16.30 -10.89 -10.63
C GLU A 220 -15.66 -9.51 -10.66
N ILE A 221 -14.33 -9.42 -10.83
CA ILE A 221 -13.63 -8.15 -10.97
C ILE A 221 -14.11 -7.44 -12.26
N LYS A 222 -14.20 -8.15 -13.38
CA LYS A 222 -14.68 -7.58 -14.65
C LYS A 222 -16.11 -7.05 -14.52
N LYS A 223 -17.02 -7.83 -13.95
CA LYS A 223 -18.41 -7.39 -13.70
C LYS A 223 -18.45 -6.12 -12.84
N THR A 224 -17.55 -6.01 -11.85
CA THR A 224 -17.47 -4.85 -10.98
C THR A 224 -16.95 -3.62 -11.73
N ILE A 225 -15.93 -3.77 -12.59
CA ILE A 225 -15.46 -2.72 -13.49
C ILE A 225 -16.59 -2.25 -14.39
N ASP A 226 -17.27 -3.18 -15.08
CA ASP A 226 -18.37 -2.88 -16.00
C ASP A 226 -19.55 -2.15 -15.32
N ARG A 227 -19.81 -2.46 -14.04
CA ARG A 227 -20.84 -1.79 -13.23
C ARG A 227 -20.44 -0.37 -12.88
N LYS A 228 -19.19 -0.14 -12.47
CA LYS A 228 -18.66 1.21 -12.15
C LYS A 228 -18.66 2.14 -13.37
N MET A 229 -18.47 1.61 -14.56
CA MET A 229 -18.46 2.38 -15.81
C MET A 229 -19.84 2.83 -16.29
N LYS A 230 -20.92 2.26 -15.75
CA LYS A 230 -22.29 2.59 -16.15
C LYS A 230 -22.93 3.72 -15.32
N ILE A 231 -22.21 4.18 -14.30
CA ILE A 231 -22.61 5.28 -13.42
C ILE A 231 -21.91 6.56 -13.85
#